data_de307de46069bb8cffa6555e948792b9
#
_entry.id   de307de46069bb8cffa6555e948792b9
#
_cell.length_a   1.000
_cell.length_b   1.000
_cell.length_c   1.000
_cell.angle_alpha   90.00
_cell.angle_beta   90.00
_cell.angle_gamma   90.00
#
_symmetry.space_group_name_H-M   'P 1'
#
loop_
_entity.id
_entity.type
_entity.pdbx_description
1 polymer ?
#
loop_
_entity_poly.entity_id
_entity_poly.type
_entity_poly.pdbx_seq_one_letter_code
_entity_poly.pdbx_strand_id
1 'polypeptide(L)'
;MASLLLLLCAAILYPLVQVLGVAVMEGGWPTARPLLAFFARPLFREALLNTLLAGVLAVAIGSLVAVPLALLTVRYRFPGRALVGALAALPLVIPPFVGAVAFQQVLGRSGTLNLLLLEHWGVTVPFMEGLTGVVLVQSLHYFPFILLNTAAALGGLDRSLEEAARNLGCSGFRLFRRVLLPLALPGYAAGALLTFIRVIDDLGTPLMLNYTKLLAPQAYVRVTTFGLTDVDGYVICVILVALSLGALWLAKAGLARGEFAVLGRNGEAPPMRLGRRGTVFAWLLVALLLGPALLPHLGIGLLSMSKVWSLTPLPTVYTAANYEEILVRSPQFIANTLRYALLAAIADVALGAVIAWLLLRGRVRGRQWLDTISTIPLAIPGVVIAVGYLRAWSGWRVPGLGDPLTSTWLVLVIVYTVRALPYAVRGAYAVLQQLAPALEEAAQNLGASRARTFVRITLPLMTRGLLAGGLLAFIASAVDLSSTILLVPRVELGPLSYGIYLYVQSAVGRGPGAALGVVAIVLAAAGTWAATALARRSGPARVRDSA
;
A
#
# COMPACT_ATOMS: atom_id res chain seq x y z
N MET A 1 1.51 -29.74 -3.27
CA MET A 1 0.31 -28.96 -2.83
C MET A 1 0.12 -29.00 -1.33
N ALA A 2 -0.01 -30.19 -0.71
CA ALA A 2 -0.21 -30.31 0.73
C ALA A 2 0.90 -29.60 1.55
N SER A 3 2.15 -29.83 1.22
CA SER A 3 3.30 -29.18 1.88
C SER A 3 3.29 -27.65 1.74
N LEU A 4 2.91 -27.15 0.56
CA LEU A 4 2.78 -25.71 0.33
C LEU A 4 1.63 -25.09 1.13
N LEU A 5 0.46 -25.76 1.17
CA LEU A 5 -0.66 -25.34 2.01
C LEU A 5 -0.29 -25.37 3.49
N LEU A 6 0.41 -26.41 3.96
CA LEU A 6 0.90 -26.48 5.33
C LEU A 6 1.85 -25.33 5.65
N LEU A 7 2.79 -25.03 4.76
CA LEU A 7 3.70 -23.89 4.93
C LEU A 7 2.95 -22.58 5.04
N LEU A 8 2.01 -22.32 4.12
CA LEU A 8 1.20 -21.09 4.15
C LEU A 8 0.27 -21.03 5.38
N CYS A 9 -0.31 -22.15 5.79
CA CYS A 9 -1.11 -22.21 7.01
C CYS A 9 -0.24 -21.91 8.25
N ALA A 10 0.96 -22.46 8.34
CA ALA A 10 1.87 -22.18 9.44
C ALA A 10 2.36 -20.73 9.44
N ALA A 11 2.65 -20.17 8.28
CA ALA A 11 3.16 -18.81 8.17
C ALA A 11 2.07 -17.73 8.30
N ILE A 12 0.84 -18.00 7.85
CA ILE A 12 -0.24 -16.99 7.77
C ILE A 12 -1.34 -17.27 8.80
N LEU A 13 -1.93 -18.48 8.77
CA LEU A 13 -3.12 -18.77 9.58
C LEU A 13 -2.77 -19.04 11.04
N TYR A 14 -1.69 -19.74 11.33
CA TYR A 14 -1.32 -20.09 12.71
C TYR A 14 -1.09 -18.85 13.59
N PRO A 15 -0.31 -17.82 13.16
CA PRO A 15 -0.20 -16.58 13.93
C PRO A 15 -1.55 -15.89 14.15
N LEU A 16 -2.44 -15.88 13.17
CA LEU A 16 -3.79 -15.29 13.31
C LEU A 16 -4.68 -16.06 14.27
N VAL A 17 -4.62 -17.40 14.23
CA VAL A 17 -5.35 -18.26 15.18
C VAL A 17 -4.87 -18.02 16.60
N GLN A 18 -3.56 -17.79 16.81
CA GLN A 18 -3.03 -17.44 18.13
C GLN A 18 -3.56 -16.10 18.64
N VAL A 19 -3.66 -15.09 17.77
CA VAL A 19 -4.27 -13.79 18.13
C VAL A 19 -5.74 -13.96 18.48
N LEU A 20 -6.49 -14.68 17.65
CA LEU A 20 -7.91 -14.95 17.88
C LEU A 20 -8.12 -15.74 19.16
N GLY A 21 -7.30 -16.78 19.39
CA GLY A 21 -7.40 -17.64 20.58
C GLY A 21 -7.29 -16.82 21.87
N VAL A 22 -6.31 -15.91 21.97
CA VAL A 22 -6.18 -15.05 23.17
C VAL A 22 -7.37 -14.10 23.33
N ALA A 23 -7.91 -13.57 22.25
CA ALA A 23 -9.02 -12.61 22.31
C ALA A 23 -10.37 -13.22 22.67
N VAL A 24 -10.57 -14.54 22.42
CA VAL A 24 -11.88 -15.21 22.62
C VAL A 24 -11.84 -16.36 23.62
N MET A 25 -10.71 -16.61 24.31
CA MET A 25 -10.57 -17.67 25.31
C MET A 25 -10.16 -17.09 26.66
N GLU A 26 -10.83 -17.50 27.72
CA GLU A 26 -10.49 -17.17 29.11
C GLU A 26 -10.54 -18.47 29.94
N GLY A 27 -9.46 -18.78 30.66
CA GLY A 27 -9.36 -20.00 31.44
C GLY A 27 -9.52 -21.32 30.66
N GLY A 28 -9.23 -21.30 29.34
CA GLY A 28 -9.36 -22.46 28.44
C GLY A 28 -10.77 -22.64 27.84
N TRP A 29 -11.71 -21.76 28.13
CA TRP A 29 -13.07 -21.79 27.61
C TRP A 29 -13.35 -20.64 26.65
N PRO A 30 -14.10 -20.88 25.55
CA PRO A 30 -14.53 -19.81 24.65
C PRO A 30 -15.42 -18.79 25.37
N THR A 31 -15.10 -17.50 25.24
CA THR A 31 -15.87 -16.43 25.87
C THR A 31 -15.88 -15.17 25.01
N ALA A 32 -16.99 -14.44 25.02
CA ALA A 32 -17.09 -13.14 24.40
C ALA A 32 -16.74 -11.97 25.35
N ARG A 33 -16.41 -12.27 26.62
CA ARG A 33 -16.14 -11.24 27.65
C ARG A 33 -15.10 -10.20 27.22
N PRO A 34 -13.90 -10.55 26.70
CA PRO A 34 -12.91 -9.55 26.30
C PRO A 34 -13.43 -8.65 25.18
N LEU A 35 -14.16 -9.21 24.22
CA LEU A 35 -14.77 -8.46 23.12
C LEU A 35 -15.86 -7.50 23.64
N LEU A 36 -16.70 -7.92 24.58
CA LEU A 36 -17.71 -7.06 25.19
C LEU A 36 -17.07 -5.97 26.06
N ALA A 37 -16.00 -6.29 26.81
CA ALA A 37 -15.25 -5.35 27.61
C ALA A 37 -14.60 -4.25 26.75
N PHE A 38 -14.19 -4.54 25.52
CA PHE A 38 -13.71 -3.55 24.56
C PHE A 38 -14.77 -2.43 24.36
N PHE A 39 -16.02 -2.82 24.11
CA PHE A 39 -17.10 -1.84 23.87
C PHE A 39 -17.53 -1.10 25.14
N ALA A 40 -17.22 -1.60 26.32
CA ALA A 40 -17.50 -0.91 27.58
C ALA A 40 -16.50 0.24 27.87
N ARG A 41 -15.28 0.16 27.30
CA ARG A 41 -14.22 1.16 27.55
C ARG A 41 -14.31 2.36 26.60
N PRO A 42 -14.42 3.61 27.12
CA PRO A 42 -14.55 4.80 26.28
C PRO A 42 -13.39 4.99 25.30
N LEU A 43 -12.14 4.75 25.75
CA LEU A 43 -10.94 4.89 24.93
C LEU A 43 -10.99 4.01 23.66
N PHE A 44 -11.44 2.77 23.80
CA PHE A 44 -11.47 1.84 22.67
C PHE A 44 -12.62 2.13 21.70
N ARG A 45 -13.76 2.59 22.22
CA ARG A 45 -14.87 3.09 21.38
C ARG A 45 -14.44 4.32 20.60
N GLU A 46 -13.75 5.27 21.25
CA GLU A 46 -13.20 6.45 20.60
C GLU A 46 -12.21 6.03 19.49
N ALA A 47 -11.28 5.10 19.78
CA ALA A 47 -10.31 4.61 18.80
C ALA A 47 -10.99 3.90 17.61
N LEU A 48 -12.03 3.12 17.85
CA LEU A 48 -12.83 2.49 16.80
C LEU A 48 -13.54 3.53 15.92
N LEU A 49 -14.23 4.47 16.54
CA LEU A 49 -14.95 5.53 15.82
C LEU A 49 -13.99 6.40 15.01
N ASN A 50 -12.86 6.80 15.60
CA ASN A 50 -11.85 7.58 14.92
C ASN A 50 -11.23 6.82 13.75
N THR A 51 -11.01 5.50 13.87
CA THR A 51 -10.49 4.67 12.78
C THR A 51 -11.47 4.60 11.61
N LEU A 52 -12.75 4.39 11.89
CA LEU A 52 -13.80 4.39 10.88
C LEU A 52 -13.95 5.77 10.23
N LEU A 53 -13.96 6.82 11.05
CA LEU A 53 -14.06 8.22 10.59
C LEU A 53 -12.85 8.60 9.73
N ALA A 54 -11.62 8.25 10.15
CA ALA A 54 -10.42 8.47 9.35
C ALA A 54 -10.52 7.77 7.98
N GLY A 55 -10.95 6.52 7.95
CA GLY A 55 -11.15 5.77 6.70
C GLY A 55 -12.16 6.43 5.77
N VAL A 56 -13.33 6.80 6.30
CA VAL A 56 -14.40 7.44 5.52
C VAL A 56 -13.97 8.82 5.02
N LEU A 57 -13.38 9.65 5.89
CA LEU A 57 -12.93 11.00 5.52
C LEU A 57 -11.76 10.95 4.53
N ALA A 58 -10.83 10.02 4.70
CA ALA A 58 -9.73 9.85 3.74
C ALA A 58 -10.25 9.45 2.34
N VAL A 59 -11.24 8.57 2.28
CA VAL A 59 -11.92 8.23 1.02
C VAL A 59 -12.65 9.44 0.45
N ALA A 60 -13.40 10.19 1.26
CA ALA A 60 -14.16 11.35 0.81
C ALA A 60 -13.25 12.45 0.26
N ILE A 61 -12.23 12.86 1.02
CA ILE A 61 -11.27 13.89 0.60
C ILE A 61 -10.43 13.39 -0.59
N GLY A 62 -9.94 12.13 -0.52
CA GLY A 62 -9.23 11.51 -1.63
C GLY A 62 -10.04 11.47 -2.92
N SER A 63 -11.38 11.27 -2.83
CA SER A 63 -12.28 11.30 -3.99
C SER A 63 -12.42 12.69 -4.60
N LEU A 64 -12.39 13.76 -3.78
CA LEU A 64 -12.40 15.14 -4.29
C LEU A 64 -11.16 15.44 -5.14
N VAL A 65 -10.05 14.80 -4.87
CA VAL A 65 -8.82 14.89 -5.69
C VAL A 65 -8.86 13.91 -6.86
N ALA A 66 -9.17 12.64 -6.60
CA ALA A 66 -9.03 11.54 -7.55
C ALA A 66 -10.03 11.61 -8.71
N VAL A 67 -11.32 11.88 -8.43
CA VAL A 67 -12.38 11.81 -9.45
C VAL A 67 -12.22 12.90 -10.51
N PRO A 68 -11.98 14.18 -10.17
CA PRO A 68 -11.73 15.20 -11.20
C PRO A 68 -10.47 14.92 -12.03
N LEU A 69 -9.39 14.42 -11.39
CA LEU A 69 -8.16 14.05 -12.10
C LEU A 69 -8.37 12.85 -13.03
N ALA A 70 -9.15 11.84 -12.62
CA ALA A 70 -9.51 10.70 -13.47
C ALA A 70 -10.28 11.15 -14.72
N LEU A 71 -11.29 12.02 -14.53
CA LEU A 71 -12.05 12.59 -15.64
C LEU A 71 -11.15 13.40 -16.56
N LEU A 72 -10.32 14.28 -16.01
CA LEU A 72 -9.41 15.14 -16.77
C LEU A 72 -8.44 14.30 -17.61
N THR A 73 -7.82 13.29 -16.99
CA THR A 73 -6.79 12.48 -17.65
C THR A 73 -7.36 11.46 -18.63
N VAL A 74 -8.57 10.97 -18.45
CA VAL A 74 -9.18 10.00 -19.37
C VAL A 74 -9.90 10.68 -20.54
N ARG A 75 -10.66 11.75 -20.26
CA ARG A 75 -11.57 12.34 -21.25
C ARG A 75 -10.94 13.46 -22.09
N TYR A 76 -9.86 14.08 -21.63
CA TYR A 76 -9.26 15.23 -22.29
C TYR A 76 -7.81 14.98 -22.69
N ARG A 77 -7.46 15.51 -23.88
CA ARG A 77 -6.09 15.54 -24.38
C ARG A 77 -5.57 16.97 -24.37
N PHE A 78 -4.49 17.20 -23.65
CA PHE A 78 -3.81 18.47 -23.52
C PHE A 78 -2.30 18.25 -23.38
N PRO A 79 -1.46 19.25 -23.69
CA PRO A 79 -0.01 19.17 -23.53
C PRO A 79 0.37 18.85 -22.08
N GLY A 80 1.25 17.87 -21.86
CA GLY A 80 1.67 17.46 -20.52
C GLY A 80 0.74 16.49 -19.79
N ARG A 81 -0.34 15.98 -20.41
CA ARG A 81 -1.25 15.00 -19.79
C ARG A 81 -0.52 13.79 -19.18
N ALA A 82 0.51 13.27 -19.85
CA ALA A 82 1.30 12.14 -19.35
C ALA A 82 2.04 12.49 -18.05
N LEU A 83 2.49 13.72 -17.90
CA LEU A 83 3.12 14.23 -16.69
C LEU A 83 2.12 14.25 -15.52
N VAL A 84 0.85 14.61 -15.74
CA VAL A 84 -0.18 14.57 -14.70
C VAL A 84 -0.35 13.16 -14.13
N GLY A 85 -0.37 12.13 -15.01
CA GLY A 85 -0.44 10.74 -14.56
C GLY A 85 0.78 10.32 -13.72
N ALA A 86 1.98 10.76 -14.12
CA ALA A 86 3.21 10.49 -13.37
C ALA A 86 3.21 11.20 -12.01
N LEU A 87 2.88 12.50 -11.98
CA LEU A 87 2.81 13.30 -10.75
C LEU A 87 1.75 12.76 -9.78
N ALA A 88 0.60 12.32 -10.30
CA ALA A 88 -0.47 11.77 -9.48
C ALA A 88 -0.12 10.40 -8.85
N ALA A 89 0.87 9.68 -9.37
CA ALA A 89 1.37 8.44 -8.79
C ALA A 89 2.48 8.66 -7.74
N LEU A 90 3.13 9.83 -7.73
CA LEU A 90 4.23 10.12 -6.81
C LEU A 90 3.89 9.94 -5.33
N PRO A 91 2.70 10.32 -4.83
CA PRO A 91 2.37 10.10 -3.41
C PRO A 91 2.50 8.65 -2.96
N LEU A 92 2.30 7.66 -3.84
CA LEU A 92 2.50 6.25 -3.51
C LEU A 92 3.97 5.82 -3.43
N VAL A 93 4.89 6.64 -3.93
CA VAL A 93 6.33 6.34 -3.90
C VAL A 93 6.94 6.67 -2.55
N ILE A 94 6.44 7.72 -1.89
CA ILE A 94 6.89 8.09 -0.53
C ILE A 94 6.17 7.19 0.48
N PRO A 95 6.86 6.57 1.47
CA PRO A 95 6.16 5.88 2.55
C PRO A 95 5.24 6.85 3.32
N PRO A 96 4.01 6.46 3.71
CA PRO A 96 3.03 7.39 4.30
C PRO A 96 3.56 8.07 5.58
N PHE A 97 4.29 7.34 6.42
CA PHE A 97 4.89 7.88 7.64
C PHE A 97 6.02 8.90 7.37
N VAL A 98 6.77 8.73 6.27
CA VAL A 98 7.75 9.74 5.80
C VAL A 98 7.04 10.99 5.33
N GLY A 99 5.94 10.80 4.59
CA GLY A 99 5.05 11.90 4.19
C GLY A 99 4.51 12.67 5.39
N ALA A 100 4.14 11.99 6.47
CA ALA A 100 3.65 12.61 7.70
C ALA A 100 4.70 13.55 8.33
N VAL A 101 5.97 13.12 8.40
CA VAL A 101 7.08 13.96 8.89
C VAL A 101 7.26 15.21 8.03
N ALA A 102 7.24 15.05 6.71
CA ALA A 102 7.36 16.16 5.78
C ALA A 102 6.16 17.12 5.86
N PHE A 103 4.94 16.60 5.94
CA PHE A 103 3.74 17.43 6.15
C PHE A 103 3.80 18.19 7.48
N GLN A 104 4.25 17.55 8.55
CA GLN A 104 4.42 18.21 9.83
C GLN A 104 5.44 19.35 9.77
N GLN A 105 6.51 19.19 8.97
CA GLN A 105 7.50 20.25 8.75
C GLN A 105 6.94 21.44 7.96
N VAL A 106 6.04 21.20 7.00
CA VAL A 106 5.48 22.26 6.15
C VAL A 106 4.19 22.84 6.72
N LEU A 107 3.27 22.00 7.23
CA LEU A 107 1.92 22.38 7.65
C LEU A 107 1.71 22.32 9.18
N GLY A 108 2.70 21.83 9.95
CA GLY A 108 2.62 21.75 11.40
C GLY A 108 2.50 23.14 12.05
N ARG A 109 2.27 23.19 13.37
CA ARG A 109 2.07 24.43 14.12
C ARG A 109 3.23 25.43 13.95
N SER A 110 4.47 24.92 13.96
CA SER A 110 5.69 25.69 13.70
C SER A 110 6.24 25.41 12.29
N GLY A 111 5.41 24.94 11.37
CA GLY A 111 5.80 24.65 9.99
C GLY A 111 5.76 25.88 9.09
N THR A 112 6.37 25.75 7.91
CA THR A 112 6.51 26.82 6.91
C THR A 112 5.23 27.63 6.72
N LEU A 113 4.10 26.94 6.42
CA LEU A 113 2.85 27.63 6.10
C LEU A 113 2.29 28.41 7.32
N ASN A 114 2.29 27.80 8.50
CA ASN A 114 1.79 28.47 9.69
C ASN A 114 2.68 29.63 10.14
N LEU A 115 3.99 29.54 9.95
CA LEU A 115 4.89 30.69 10.22
C LEU A 115 4.61 31.86 9.27
N LEU A 116 4.41 31.58 7.98
CA LEU A 116 4.04 32.62 7.00
C LEU A 116 2.64 33.21 7.29
N LEU A 117 1.66 32.37 7.68
CA LEU A 117 0.33 32.85 8.06
C LEU A 117 0.38 33.72 9.32
N LEU A 118 1.21 33.33 10.30
CA LEU A 118 1.40 34.09 11.54
C LEU A 118 2.07 35.44 11.26
N GLU A 119 3.12 35.44 10.43
CA GLU A 119 3.86 36.68 10.09
C GLU A 119 3.01 37.67 9.31
N HIS A 120 2.18 37.23 8.34
CA HIS A 120 1.45 38.12 7.44
C HIS A 120 0.03 38.43 7.91
N TRP A 121 -0.61 37.49 8.63
CA TRP A 121 -2.03 37.62 9.02
C TRP A 121 -2.28 37.41 10.52
N GLY A 122 -1.26 37.11 11.32
CA GLY A 122 -1.42 36.86 12.76
C GLY A 122 -2.22 35.60 13.11
N VAL A 123 -2.39 34.67 12.17
CA VAL A 123 -3.26 33.49 12.32
C VAL A 123 -2.42 32.21 12.22
N THR A 124 -2.77 31.19 13.02
CA THR A 124 -2.27 29.82 12.89
C THR A 124 -3.42 28.86 12.68
N VAL A 125 -3.24 27.87 11.79
CA VAL A 125 -4.26 26.85 11.47
C VAL A 125 -3.75 25.49 11.89
N PRO A 126 -4.50 24.71 12.69
CA PRO A 126 -4.08 23.42 13.22
C PRO A 126 -4.24 22.28 12.17
N PHE A 127 -3.61 22.40 11.00
CA PHE A 127 -3.72 21.43 9.90
C PHE A 127 -3.30 20.03 10.30
N MET A 128 -2.27 19.91 11.14
CA MET A 128 -1.59 18.64 11.45
C MET A 128 -1.90 18.13 12.86
N GLU A 129 -2.88 18.73 13.55
CA GLU A 129 -3.23 18.35 14.91
C GLU A 129 -4.33 17.29 14.94
N GLY A 130 -4.19 16.31 15.84
CA GLY A 130 -5.20 15.30 16.11
C GLY A 130 -5.58 14.44 14.90
N LEU A 131 -6.84 14.08 14.81
CA LEU A 131 -7.39 13.27 13.72
C LEU A 131 -7.31 14.00 12.37
N THR A 132 -7.42 15.32 12.36
CA THR A 132 -7.39 16.14 11.13
C THR A 132 -6.07 15.95 10.37
N GLY A 133 -4.93 16.01 11.09
CA GLY A 133 -3.62 15.80 10.48
C GLY A 133 -3.46 14.39 9.90
N VAL A 134 -3.92 13.37 10.63
CA VAL A 134 -3.87 11.97 10.13
C VAL A 134 -4.70 11.83 8.86
N VAL A 135 -5.94 12.33 8.87
CA VAL A 135 -6.85 12.27 7.72
C VAL A 135 -6.28 13.01 6.52
N LEU A 136 -5.70 14.21 6.74
CA LEU A 136 -5.09 15.00 5.65
C LEU A 136 -3.94 14.24 4.97
N VAL A 137 -3.00 13.73 5.78
CA VAL A 137 -1.86 12.95 5.25
C VAL A 137 -2.35 11.72 4.49
N GLN A 138 -3.23 10.93 5.10
CA GLN A 138 -3.72 9.68 4.50
C GLN A 138 -4.55 9.93 3.24
N SER A 139 -5.37 10.98 3.21
CA SER A 139 -6.15 11.36 2.02
C SER A 139 -5.25 11.69 0.84
N LEU A 140 -4.24 12.55 1.07
CA LEU A 140 -3.31 13.02 0.04
C LEU A 140 -2.27 11.95 -0.35
N HIS A 141 -2.09 10.94 0.50
CA HIS A 141 -1.22 9.80 0.18
C HIS A 141 -1.95 8.71 -0.60
N TYR A 142 -3.17 8.34 -0.22
CA TYR A 142 -3.88 7.17 -0.76
C TYR A 142 -4.87 7.47 -1.88
N PHE A 143 -5.16 8.76 -2.22
CA PHE A 143 -6.06 9.08 -3.34
C PHE A 143 -5.68 8.44 -4.68
N PRO A 144 -4.39 8.14 -5.00
CA PRO A 144 -4.07 7.53 -6.27
C PRO A 144 -4.67 6.14 -6.46
N PHE A 145 -5.01 5.40 -5.40
CA PHE A 145 -5.77 4.14 -5.53
C PHE A 145 -7.16 4.38 -6.10
N ILE A 146 -7.86 5.43 -5.64
CA ILE A 146 -9.15 5.84 -6.19
C ILE A 146 -8.97 6.32 -7.62
N LEU A 147 -7.97 7.17 -7.88
CA LEU A 147 -7.68 7.73 -9.19
C LEU A 147 -7.45 6.64 -10.25
N LEU A 148 -6.53 5.72 -9.98
CA LEU A 148 -6.13 4.68 -10.95
C LEU A 148 -7.27 3.72 -11.28
N ASN A 149 -8.01 3.27 -10.26
CA ASN A 149 -9.15 2.38 -10.46
C ASN A 149 -10.32 3.08 -11.17
N THR A 150 -10.62 4.34 -10.82
CA THR A 150 -11.65 5.14 -11.49
C THR A 150 -11.26 5.45 -12.93
N ALA A 151 -9.99 5.82 -13.17
CA ALA A 151 -9.48 6.10 -14.51
C ALA A 151 -9.53 4.84 -15.41
N ALA A 152 -9.17 3.68 -14.88
CA ALA A 152 -9.27 2.41 -15.59
C ALA A 152 -10.73 2.09 -15.98
N ALA A 153 -11.66 2.25 -15.03
CA ALA A 153 -13.10 2.04 -15.30
C ALA A 153 -13.62 3.03 -16.35
N LEU A 154 -13.30 4.33 -16.21
CA LEU A 154 -13.72 5.34 -17.20
C LEU A 154 -13.10 5.11 -18.58
N GLY A 155 -11.87 4.63 -18.65
CA GLY A 155 -11.18 4.32 -19.90
C GLY A 155 -11.75 3.12 -20.63
N GLY A 156 -12.32 2.15 -19.89
CA GLY A 156 -12.98 0.96 -20.44
C GLY A 156 -14.43 1.15 -20.87
N LEU A 157 -15.03 2.34 -20.69
CA LEU A 157 -16.43 2.59 -21.09
C LEU A 157 -16.58 2.71 -22.61
N ASP A 158 -17.61 2.05 -23.15
CA ASP A 158 -17.96 2.18 -24.54
C ASP A 158 -18.47 3.60 -24.86
N ARG A 159 -17.87 4.19 -25.89
CA ARG A 159 -18.20 5.53 -26.36
C ARG A 159 -19.64 5.64 -26.86
N SER A 160 -20.20 4.58 -27.43
CA SER A 160 -21.55 4.56 -27.95
C SER A 160 -22.59 4.95 -26.89
N LEU A 161 -22.35 4.56 -25.62
CA LEU A 161 -23.24 4.92 -24.51
C LEU A 161 -23.17 6.43 -24.20
N GLU A 162 -22.01 7.03 -24.32
CA GLU A 162 -21.84 8.47 -24.11
C GLU A 162 -22.46 9.28 -25.28
N GLU A 163 -22.27 8.83 -26.50
CA GLU A 163 -22.85 9.46 -27.69
C GLU A 163 -24.38 9.33 -27.71
N ALA A 164 -24.92 8.16 -27.38
CA ALA A 164 -26.35 7.97 -27.23
C ALA A 164 -26.96 8.90 -26.18
N ALA A 165 -26.29 9.03 -25.01
CA ALA A 165 -26.73 9.95 -23.97
C ALA A 165 -26.69 11.42 -24.42
N ARG A 166 -25.68 11.82 -25.21
CA ARG A 166 -25.57 13.17 -25.79
C ARG A 166 -26.67 13.43 -26.82
N ASN A 167 -26.98 12.46 -27.66
CA ASN A 167 -28.06 12.55 -28.63
C ASN A 167 -29.45 12.72 -27.97
N LEU A 168 -29.57 12.20 -26.72
CA LEU A 168 -30.75 12.41 -25.86
C LEU A 168 -30.68 13.72 -25.04
N GLY A 169 -29.76 14.64 -25.37
CA GLY A 169 -29.63 15.96 -24.72
C GLY A 169 -28.90 15.94 -23.36
N CYS A 170 -28.24 14.82 -23.01
CA CYS A 170 -27.49 14.71 -21.77
C CYS A 170 -26.03 15.19 -21.97
N SER A 171 -25.65 16.35 -21.38
CA SER A 171 -24.32 16.94 -21.56
C SER A 171 -23.73 17.42 -20.23
N GLY A 172 -22.43 17.72 -20.20
CA GLY A 172 -21.73 18.31 -19.06
C GLY A 172 -21.86 17.51 -17.77
N PHE A 173 -22.18 18.19 -16.65
CA PHE A 173 -22.31 17.55 -15.33
C PHE A 173 -23.46 16.53 -15.27
N ARG A 174 -24.52 16.71 -16.06
CA ARG A 174 -25.64 15.76 -16.14
C ARG A 174 -25.18 14.43 -16.74
N LEU A 175 -24.37 14.47 -17.80
CA LEU A 175 -23.75 13.28 -18.41
C LEU A 175 -22.84 12.57 -17.40
N PHE A 176 -22.00 13.30 -16.68
CA PHE A 176 -21.17 12.73 -15.65
C PHE A 176 -21.99 12.02 -14.57
N ARG A 177 -22.96 12.71 -13.96
CA ARG A 177 -23.72 12.16 -12.83
C ARG A 177 -24.64 11.00 -13.20
N ARG A 178 -25.27 11.04 -14.40
CA ARG A 178 -26.29 10.07 -14.79
C ARG A 178 -25.75 8.88 -15.61
N VAL A 179 -24.60 9.03 -16.27
CA VAL A 179 -24.05 8.00 -17.16
C VAL A 179 -22.66 7.57 -16.74
N LEU A 180 -21.69 8.49 -16.72
CA LEU A 180 -20.27 8.12 -16.50
C LEU A 180 -20.00 7.62 -15.09
N LEU A 181 -20.53 8.33 -14.07
CA LEU A 181 -20.30 7.96 -12.67
C LEU A 181 -20.93 6.61 -12.31
N PRO A 182 -22.19 6.31 -12.63
CA PRO A 182 -22.78 5.00 -12.37
C PRO A 182 -22.04 3.86 -13.07
N LEU A 183 -21.60 4.05 -14.31
CA LEU A 183 -20.85 3.04 -15.06
C LEU A 183 -19.41 2.87 -14.53
N ALA A 184 -18.79 3.92 -14.01
CA ALA A 184 -17.47 3.87 -13.39
C ALA A 184 -17.51 3.46 -11.90
N LEU A 185 -18.71 3.37 -11.29
CA LEU A 185 -18.89 3.11 -9.87
C LEU A 185 -18.17 1.84 -9.38
N PRO A 186 -18.13 0.71 -10.11
CA PRO A 186 -17.40 -0.47 -9.67
C PRO A 186 -15.89 -0.21 -9.50
N GLY A 187 -15.27 0.47 -10.47
CA GLY A 187 -13.85 0.82 -10.36
C GLY A 187 -13.59 1.84 -9.25
N TYR A 188 -14.45 2.86 -9.14
CA TYR A 188 -14.38 3.82 -8.03
C TYR A 188 -14.49 3.11 -6.67
N ALA A 189 -15.49 2.22 -6.50
CA ALA A 189 -15.70 1.48 -5.27
C ALA A 189 -14.51 0.58 -4.90
N ALA A 190 -13.90 -0.08 -5.89
CA ALA A 190 -12.69 -0.86 -5.68
C ALA A 190 -11.53 0.01 -5.17
N GLY A 191 -11.30 1.17 -5.78
CA GLY A 191 -10.27 2.12 -5.34
C GLY A 191 -10.56 2.72 -3.97
N ALA A 192 -11.81 3.09 -3.69
CA ALA A 192 -12.25 3.65 -2.41
C ALA A 192 -12.08 2.65 -1.27
N LEU A 193 -12.46 1.38 -1.48
CA LEU A 193 -12.30 0.32 -0.48
C LEU A 193 -10.83 -0.04 -0.25
N LEU A 194 -10.02 -0.05 -1.30
CA LEU A 194 -8.58 -0.24 -1.13
C LEU A 194 -7.97 0.89 -0.31
N THR A 195 -8.36 2.15 -0.57
CA THR A 195 -7.96 3.32 0.24
C THR A 195 -8.39 3.14 1.69
N PHE A 196 -9.62 2.76 1.95
CA PHE A 196 -10.16 2.54 3.30
C PHE A 196 -9.35 1.48 4.06
N ILE A 197 -9.06 0.32 3.43
CA ILE A 197 -8.26 -0.76 4.04
C ILE A 197 -6.83 -0.26 4.34
N ARG A 198 -6.22 0.51 3.43
CA ARG A 198 -4.88 1.06 3.64
C ARG A 198 -4.81 2.07 4.79
N VAL A 199 -5.86 2.87 4.96
CA VAL A 199 -5.98 3.82 6.09
C VAL A 199 -6.06 3.06 7.43
N ILE A 200 -6.82 1.97 7.50
CA ILE A 200 -6.93 1.13 8.71
C ILE A 200 -5.61 0.42 9.03
N ASP A 201 -4.86 -0.02 8.00
CA ASP A 201 -3.55 -0.69 8.16
C ASP A 201 -2.43 0.28 8.55
N ASP A 202 -2.59 1.58 8.32
CA ASP A 202 -1.54 2.57 8.52
C ASP A 202 -1.30 2.87 10.00
N LEU A 203 -0.29 2.25 10.55
CA LEU A 203 0.23 2.53 11.89
C LEU A 203 1.20 3.71 11.88
N GLY A 204 1.98 3.86 10.80
CA GLY A 204 3.11 4.78 10.76
C GLY A 204 2.71 6.24 10.81
N THR A 205 1.73 6.65 9.99
CA THR A 205 1.27 8.06 9.95
C THR A 205 0.81 8.57 11.31
N PRO A 206 -0.14 7.90 12.02
CA PRO A 206 -0.56 8.37 13.32
C PRO A 206 0.54 8.36 14.38
N LEU A 207 1.47 7.40 14.34
CA LEU A 207 2.61 7.40 15.27
C LEU A 207 3.55 8.59 15.03
N MET A 208 3.84 8.95 13.76
CA MET A 208 4.67 10.12 13.44
C MET A 208 4.00 11.44 13.87
N LEU A 209 2.66 11.48 13.88
CA LEU A 209 1.89 12.64 14.32
C LEU A 209 1.55 12.61 15.83
N ASN A 210 2.07 11.63 16.59
CA ASN A 210 1.78 11.41 18.01
C ASN A 210 0.28 11.28 18.32
N TYR A 211 -0.49 10.68 17.39
CA TYR A 211 -1.92 10.48 17.55
C TYR A 211 -2.24 9.00 17.80
N THR A 212 -2.47 8.65 19.07
CA THR A 212 -2.67 7.26 19.49
C THR A 212 -4.15 6.83 19.59
N LYS A 213 -5.11 7.71 19.31
CA LYS A 213 -6.56 7.44 19.43
C LYS A 213 -7.16 6.76 18.20
N LEU A 214 -6.40 5.83 17.57
CA LEU A 214 -6.81 4.93 16.50
C LEU A 214 -6.50 3.48 16.90
N LEU A 215 -7.16 2.50 16.29
CA LEU A 215 -7.00 1.10 16.66
C LEU A 215 -5.58 0.56 16.43
N ALA A 216 -4.96 0.84 15.28
CA ALA A 216 -3.61 0.34 14.99
C ALA A 216 -2.54 0.89 15.97
N PRO A 217 -2.48 2.20 16.28
CA PRO A 217 -1.67 2.72 17.37
C PRO A 217 -2.02 2.16 18.75
N GLN A 218 -3.29 1.93 19.06
CA GLN A 218 -3.68 1.32 20.34
C GLN A 218 -3.17 -0.11 20.45
N ALA A 219 -3.26 -0.93 19.39
CA ALA A 219 -2.67 -2.27 19.36
C ALA A 219 -1.16 -2.23 19.64
N TYR A 220 -0.46 -1.29 18.96
CA TYR A 220 0.99 -1.08 19.16
C TYR A 220 1.32 -0.70 20.60
N VAL A 221 0.66 0.32 21.15
CA VAL A 221 0.90 0.82 22.52
C VAL A 221 0.63 -0.28 23.55
N ARG A 222 -0.46 -1.06 23.37
CA ARG A 222 -0.78 -2.17 24.28
C ARG A 222 0.33 -3.22 24.33
N VAL A 223 0.79 -3.66 23.17
CA VAL A 223 1.85 -4.69 23.09
C VAL A 223 3.19 -4.17 23.60
N THR A 224 3.55 -2.92 23.32
CA THR A 224 4.85 -2.34 23.73
C THR A 224 4.88 -1.93 25.20
N THR A 225 3.75 -1.52 25.78
CA THR A 225 3.68 -1.03 27.16
C THR A 225 3.33 -2.14 28.16
N PHE A 226 2.35 -2.98 27.81
CA PHE A 226 1.83 -4.02 28.72
C PHE A 226 2.30 -5.44 28.36
N GLY A 227 2.97 -5.58 27.18
CA GLY A 227 3.49 -6.85 26.71
C GLY A 227 2.46 -7.79 26.09
N LEU A 228 2.91 -9.01 25.78
CA LEU A 228 2.09 -10.05 25.11
C LEU A 228 1.08 -10.73 26.04
N THR A 229 0.98 -10.33 27.29
CA THR A 229 -0.02 -10.84 28.24
C THR A 229 -1.30 -10.00 28.24
N ASP A 230 -1.28 -8.82 27.67
CA ASP A 230 -2.45 -7.92 27.60
C ASP A 230 -3.47 -8.40 26.56
N VAL A 231 -4.60 -8.94 27.03
CA VAL A 231 -5.69 -9.43 26.20
C VAL A 231 -6.30 -8.32 25.33
N ASP A 232 -6.32 -7.09 25.80
CA ASP A 232 -6.90 -5.96 25.06
C ASP A 232 -6.19 -5.73 23.73
N GLY A 233 -4.86 -5.88 23.70
CA GLY A 233 -4.07 -5.77 22.45
C GLY A 233 -4.54 -6.77 21.39
N TYR A 234 -4.83 -8.01 21.79
CA TYR A 234 -5.35 -9.04 20.88
C TYR A 234 -6.78 -8.76 20.43
N VAL A 235 -7.63 -8.28 21.33
CA VAL A 235 -9.01 -7.89 20.98
C VAL A 235 -9.02 -6.78 19.93
N ILE A 236 -8.16 -5.76 20.09
CA ILE A 236 -8.00 -4.69 19.09
C ILE A 236 -7.55 -5.28 17.75
N CYS A 237 -6.60 -6.21 17.75
CA CYS A 237 -6.13 -6.89 16.54
C CYS A 237 -7.28 -7.66 15.84
N VAL A 238 -8.12 -8.37 16.59
CA VAL A 238 -9.28 -9.09 16.03
C VAL A 238 -10.29 -8.12 15.41
N ILE A 239 -10.56 -6.98 16.05
CA ILE A 239 -11.45 -5.95 15.50
C ILE A 239 -10.87 -5.34 14.23
N LEU A 240 -9.56 -5.06 14.20
CA LEU A 240 -8.88 -4.57 12.99
C LEU A 240 -9.02 -5.56 11.81
N VAL A 241 -8.81 -6.85 12.07
CA VAL A 241 -9.01 -7.91 11.04
C VAL A 241 -10.47 -7.96 10.59
N ALA A 242 -11.42 -7.91 11.53
CA ALA A 242 -12.84 -7.92 11.20
C ALA A 242 -13.26 -6.73 10.32
N LEU A 243 -12.75 -5.53 10.62
CA LEU A 243 -12.99 -4.32 9.80
C LEU A 243 -12.40 -4.47 8.40
N SER A 244 -11.16 -4.93 8.28
CA SER A 244 -10.48 -5.07 6.99
C SER A 244 -11.12 -6.17 6.13
N LEU A 245 -11.44 -7.32 6.70
CA LEU A 245 -12.14 -8.41 6.00
C LEU A 245 -13.58 -8.02 5.67
N GLY A 246 -14.26 -7.31 6.56
CA GLY A 246 -15.60 -6.76 6.33
C GLY A 246 -15.61 -5.78 5.15
N ALA A 247 -14.65 -4.87 5.08
CA ALA A 247 -14.47 -3.96 3.94
C ALA A 247 -14.21 -4.74 2.64
N LEU A 248 -13.33 -5.74 2.67
CA LEU A 248 -13.06 -6.60 1.51
C LEU A 248 -14.29 -7.39 1.06
N TRP A 249 -15.08 -7.91 2.01
CA TRP A 249 -16.33 -8.61 1.71
C TRP A 249 -17.37 -7.67 1.08
N LEU A 250 -17.53 -6.46 1.62
CA LEU A 250 -18.41 -5.43 1.05
C LEU A 250 -18.00 -5.06 -0.37
N ALA A 251 -16.69 -4.95 -0.63
CA ALA A 251 -16.15 -4.73 -1.96
C ALA A 251 -16.61 -5.81 -2.94
N LYS A 252 -16.39 -7.08 -2.57
CA LYS A 252 -16.76 -8.23 -3.41
C LYS A 252 -18.29 -8.33 -3.59
N ALA A 253 -19.07 -8.15 -2.53
CA ALA A 253 -20.53 -8.21 -2.60
C ALA A 253 -21.14 -7.07 -3.42
N GLY A 254 -20.59 -5.87 -3.33
CA GLY A 254 -21.03 -4.71 -4.14
C GLY A 254 -20.72 -4.89 -5.62
N LEU A 255 -19.54 -5.42 -5.95
CA LEU A 255 -19.15 -5.71 -7.34
C LEU A 255 -19.93 -6.87 -7.94
N ALA A 256 -20.30 -7.88 -7.14
CA ALA A 256 -21.06 -9.05 -7.63
C ALA A 256 -22.53 -8.73 -7.96
N ARG A 257 -23.12 -7.67 -7.37
CA ARG A 257 -24.51 -7.27 -7.63
C ARG A 257 -24.70 -6.44 -8.90
N GLY A 258 -23.63 -5.88 -9.45
CA GLY A 258 -23.66 -5.14 -10.70
C GLY A 258 -23.26 -6.06 -11.85
N GLU A 259 -24.19 -6.42 -12.73
CA GLU A 259 -23.87 -6.95 -14.07
C GLU A 259 -23.25 -5.82 -14.90
N PHE A 260 -22.09 -5.32 -14.45
CA PHE A 260 -21.29 -4.38 -15.23
C PHE A 260 -20.41 -5.18 -16.20
N ALA A 261 -21.05 -5.95 -17.08
CA ALA A 261 -20.41 -6.44 -18.29
C ALA A 261 -20.06 -5.20 -19.12
N VAL A 262 -18.89 -4.62 -18.86
CA VAL A 262 -18.32 -3.58 -19.71
C VAL A 262 -17.96 -4.28 -21.02
N LEU A 263 -18.87 -4.28 -21.95
CA LEU A 263 -18.72 -4.71 -23.34
C LEU A 263 -17.85 -3.67 -24.09
N GLY A 264 -16.65 -3.43 -23.59
CA GLY A 264 -15.67 -2.58 -24.26
C GLY A 264 -14.76 -3.41 -25.16
N ARG A 265 -15.31 -3.94 -26.26
CA ARG A 265 -14.52 -4.63 -27.29
C ARG A 265 -14.12 -3.73 -28.46
N ASN A 266 -14.61 -2.51 -28.55
CA ASN A 266 -14.38 -1.61 -29.67
C ASN A 266 -13.73 -0.30 -29.17
N GLY A 267 -12.43 -0.21 -29.36
CA GLY A 267 -11.60 1.00 -29.43
C GLY A 267 -11.75 2.07 -28.34
N GLU A 268 -10.65 2.40 -27.67
CA GLU A 268 -10.56 3.57 -26.78
C GLU A 268 -11.09 4.82 -27.51
N ALA A 269 -12.09 5.50 -26.94
CA ALA A 269 -12.56 6.76 -27.48
C ALA A 269 -11.41 7.79 -27.49
N PRO A 270 -11.07 8.42 -28.63
CA PRO A 270 -10.03 9.43 -28.64
C PRO A 270 -10.43 10.58 -27.70
N PRO A 271 -9.55 10.97 -26.78
CA PRO A 271 -9.86 12.03 -25.82
C PRO A 271 -10.08 13.36 -26.53
N MET A 272 -11.03 14.17 -26.02
CA MET A 272 -11.34 15.49 -26.56
C MET A 272 -10.14 16.43 -26.41
N ARG A 273 -9.71 17.10 -27.48
CA ARG A 273 -8.64 18.10 -27.42
C ARG A 273 -9.10 19.36 -26.72
N LEU A 274 -8.36 19.80 -25.71
CA LEU A 274 -8.59 21.08 -25.06
C LEU A 274 -7.94 22.21 -25.88
N GLY A 275 -8.67 23.31 -26.07
CA GLY A 275 -8.10 24.54 -26.58
C GLY A 275 -7.19 25.21 -25.54
N ARG A 276 -6.56 26.33 -25.89
CA ARG A 276 -5.59 27.04 -25.02
C ARG A 276 -6.17 27.40 -23.64
N ARG A 277 -7.39 27.96 -23.58
CA ARG A 277 -8.07 28.31 -22.32
C ARG A 277 -8.37 27.06 -21.47
N GLY A 278 -8.86 25.99 -22.10
CA GLY A 278 -9.11 24.71 -21.43
C GLY A 278 -7.83 24.08 -20.90
N THR A 279 -6.73 24.18 -21.60
CA THR A 279 -5.41 23.69 -21.15
C THR A 279 -4.91 24.46 -19.92
N VAL A 280 -5.07 25.79 -19.90
CA VAL A 280 -4.71 26.61 -18.72
C VAL A 280 -5.55 26.22 -17.52
N PHE A 281 -6.89 26.09 -17.70
CA PHE A 281 -7.78 25.65 -16.63
C PHE A 281 -7.41 24.24 -16.12
N ALA A 282 -7.08 23.32 -17.03
CA ALA A 282 -6.64 21.97 -16.67
C ALA A 282 -5.38 21.99 -15.78
N TRP A 283 -4.39 22.81 -16.11
CA TRP A 283 -3.17 22.93 -15.31
C TRP A 283 -3.39 23.64 -13.97
N LEU A 284 -4.27 24.64 -13.91
CA LEU A 284 -4.67 25.26 -12.63
C LEU A 284 -5.36 24.26 -11.72
N LEU A 285 -6.27 23.43 -12.28
CA LEU A 285 -6.93 22.37 -11.52
C LEU A 285 -5.91 21.30 -11.05
N VAL A 286 -4.99 20.89 -11.90
CA VAL A 286 -3.90 19.97 -11.53
C VAL A 286 -3.05 20.56 -10.40
N ALA A 287 -2.63 21.82 -10.51
CA ALA A 287 -1.84 22.49 -9.48
C ALA A 287 -2.60 22.57 -8.13
N LEU A 288 -3.88 22.89 -8.18
CA LEU A 288 -4.74 22.93 -6.99
C LEU A 288 -4.88 21.56 -6.31
N LEU A 289 -5.09 20.50 -7.09
CA LEU A 289 -5.39 19.18 -6.56
C LEU A 289 -4.12 18.38 -6.22
N LEU A 290 -3.08 18.45 -7.04
CA LEU A 290 -1.82 17.73 -6.83
C LEU A 290 -0.79 18.53 -6.02
N GLY A 291 -0.83 19.85 -6.06
CA GLY A 291 0.10 20.69 -5.31
C GLY A 291 0.23 20.28 -3.85
N PRO A 292 -0.88 20.22 -3.08
CA PRO A 292 -0.84 19.76 -1.69
C PRO A 292 -0.27 18.34 -1.52
N ALA A 293 -0.61 17.41 -2.42
CA ALA A 293 -0.13 16.03 -2.35
C ALA A 293 1.37 15.88 -2.68
N LEU A 294 1.97 16.86 -3.35
CA LEU A 294 3.39 16.88 -3.69
C LEU A 294 4.26 17.62 -2.67
N LEU A 295 3.67 18.40 -1.76
CA LEU A 295 4.39 19.11 -0.69
C LEU A 295 5.34 18.21 0.12
N PRO A 296 4.97 16.98 0.51
CA PRO A 296 5.87 16.13 1.27
C PRO A 296 7.18 15.81 0.57
N HIS A 297 7.17 15.70 -0.76
CA HIS A 297 8.37 15.41 -1.54
C HIS A 297 9.39 16.54 -1.46
N LEU A 298 8.92 17.79 -1.52
CA LEU A 298 9.75 18.98 -1.35
C LEU A 298 10.19 19.11 0.12
N GLY A 299 9.26 18.92 1.05
CA GLY A 299 9.53 19.03 2.49
C GLY A 299 10.59 18.04 2.97
N ILE A 300 10.50 16.77 2.56
CA ILE A 300 11.49 15.76 2.96
C ILE A 300 12.87 16.03 2.33
N GLY A 301 12.90 16.47 1.06
CA GLY A 301 14.13 16.84 0.38
C GLY A 301 14.83 17.99 1.08
N LEU A 302 14.12 19.07 1.41
CA LEU A 302 14.68 20.21 2.16
C LEU A 302 15.12 19.81 3.56
N LEU A 303 14.31 19.03 4.28
CA LEU A 303 14.62 18.58 5.63
C LEU A 303 15.87 17.69 5.66
N SER A 304 16.06 16.83 4.65
CA SER A 304 17.23 15.95 4.57
C SER A 304 18.55 16.71 4.38
N MET A 305 18.49 17.90 3.82
CA MET A 305 19.66 18.76 3.59
C MET A 305 19.76 19.89 4.64
N SER A 306 18.86 19.99 5.59
CA SER A 306 18.88 21.03 6.61
C SER A 306 19.72 20.62 7.82
N LYS A 307 20.53 21.54 8.36
CA LYS A 307 21.19 21.35 9.64
C LYS A 307 20.17 21.42 10.79
N VAL A 308 19.39 22.49 10.79
CA VAL A 308 18.25 22.71 11.66
C VAL A 308 17.17 23.44 10.86
N TRP A 309 15.94 22.97 10.93
CA TRP A 309 14.79 23.63 10.34
C TRP A 309 13.69 23.70 11.39
N SER A 310 13.70 24.76 12.16
CA SER A 310 12.74 25.00 13.23
C SER A 310 12.50 26.49 13.36
N LEU A 311 11.24 26.89 13.52
CA LEU A 311 10.80 28.27 13.71
C LEU A 311 11.20 29.25 12.58
N THR A 312 11.53 28.72 11.41
CA THR A 312 11.81 29.48 10.18
C THR A 312 11.00 28.93 9.02
N PRO A 313 10.52 29.75 8.07
CA PRO A 313 9.78 29.25 6.92
C PRO A 313 10.58 28.28 6.04
N LEU A 314 11.89 28.50 5.91
CA LEU A 314 12.81 27.63 5.17
C LEU A 314 14.06 27.37 5.99
N PRO A 315 14.84 26.31 5.68
CA PRO A 315 16.12 26.06 6.32
C PRO A 315 17.07 27.25 6.16
N THR A 316 17.71 27.67 7.26
CA THR A 316 18.71 28.75 7.23
C THR A 316 20.10 28.26 6.91
N VAL A 317 20.40 26.98 7.23
CA VAL A 317 21.71 26.36 6.99
C VAL A 317 21.50 24.99 6.35
N TYR A 318 22.12 24.79 5.19
CA TYR A 318 22.13 23.51 4.49
C TYR A 318 23.40 22.71 4.81
N THR A 319 23.28 21.38 4.87
CA THR A 319 24.37 20.47 5.21
C THR A 319 24.18 19.10 4.56
N ALA A 320 25.29 18.42 4.27
CA ALA A 320 25.31 17.02 3.89
C ALA A 320 25.51 16.05 5.08
N ALA A 321 25.68 16.57 6.29
CA ALA A 321 25.96 15.76 7.49
C ALA A 321 24.88 14.71 7.78
N ASN A 322 23.61 14.96 7.40
CA ASN A 322 22.55 13.97 7.55
C ASN A 322 22.78 12.74 6.67
N TYR A 323 23.35 12.93 5.47
CA TYR A 323 23.73 11.83 4.58
C TYR A 323 25.00 11.12 5.05
N GLU A 324 25.98 11.84 5.62
CA GLU A 324 27.15 11.25 6.27
C GLU A 324 26.70 10.34 7.42
N GLU A 325 25.75 10.82 8.26
CA GLU A 325 25.20 10.03 9.37
C GLU A 325 24.63 8.69 8.90
N ILE A 326 23.79 8.69 7.85
CA ILE A 326 23.12 7.48 7.40
C ILE A 326 23.98 6.56 6.53
N LEU A 327 25.00 7.10 5.83
CA LEU A 327 25.85 6.32 4.94
C LEU A 327 27.13 5.80 5.62
N VAL A 328 27.65 6.53 6.60
CA VAL A 328 28.93 6.21 7.26
C VAL A 328 28.70 5.69 8.68
N ARG A 329 27.88 6.38 9.50
CA ARG A 329 27.69 6.01 10.90
C ARG A 329 26.60 4.98 11.13
N SER A 330 25.56 4.95 10.28
CA SER A 330 24.41 4.07 10.43
C SER A 330 24.01 3.36 9.13
N PRO A 331 24.96 2.80 8.34
CA PRO A 331 24.69 2.16 7.05
C PRO A 331 23.83 0.90 7.18
N GLN A 332 23.76 0.32 8.37
CA GLN A 332 23.01 -0.92 8.65
C GLN A 332 21.52 -0.80 8.29
N PHE A 333 20.88 0.37 8.44
CA PHE A 333 19.47 0.53 8.11
C PHE A 333 19.20 0.34 6.62
N ILE A 334 20.08 0.86 5.76
CA ILE A 334 19.99 0.71 4.31
C ILE A 334 20.35 -0.73 3.91
N ALA A 335 21.47 -1.25 4.43
CA ALA A 335 21.96 -2.59 4.13
C ALA A 335 20.95 -3.68 4.53
N ASN A 336 20.37 -3.57 5.73
CA ASN A 336 19.35 -4.48 6.23
C ASN A 336 18.09 -4.45 5.36
N THR A 337 17.64 -3.26 4.94
CA THR A 337 16.49 -3.14 4.04
C THR A 337 16.73 -3.86 2.72
N LEU A 338 17.86 -3.58 2.07
CA LEU A 338 18.21 -4.23 0.81
C LEU A 338 18.27 -5.75 0.98
N ARG A 339 18.93 -6.22 2.05
CA ARG A 339 19.07 -7.65 2.34
C ARG A 339 17.73 -8.31 2.59
N TYR A 340 16.92 -7.78 3.51
CA TYR A 340 15.67 -8.44 3.91
C TYR A 340 14.60 -8.36 2.83
N ALA A 341 14.43 -7.20 2.19
CA ALA A 341 13.47 -7.04 1.10
C ALA A 341 13.85 -7.87 -0.14
N LEU A 342 15.16 -8.00 -0.44
CA LEU A 342 15.61 -8.84 -1.55
C LEU A 342 15.36 -10.32 -1.27
N LEU A 343 15.70 -10.81 -0.07
CA LEU A 343 15.46 -12.20 0.32
C LEU A 343 13.96 -12.53 0.31
N ALA A 344 13.12 -11.62 0.82
CA ALA A 344 11.68 -11.77 0.78
C ALA A 344 11.17 -11.79 -0.67
N ALA A 345 11.61 -10.87 -1.53
CA ALA A 345 11.20 -10.83 -2.93
C ALA A 345 11.62 -12.08 -3.72
N ILE A 346 12.80 -12.65 -3.45
CA ILE A 346 13.24 -13.92 -4.06
C ILE A 346 12.32 -15.06 -3.62
N ALA A 347 12.00 -15.14 -2.32
CA ALA A 347 11.06 -16.13 -1.80
C ALA A 347 9.66 -15.95 -2.41
N ASP A 348 9.19 -14.71 -2.53
CA ASP A 348 7.90 -14.38 -3.14
C ASP A 348 7.82 -14.77 -4.62
N VAL A 349 8.89 -14.52 -5.39
CA VAL A 349 8.98 -14.92 -6.80
C VAL A 349 8.91 -16.45 -6.93
N ALA A 350 9.66 -17.17 -6.08
CA ALA A 350 9.66 -18.62 -6.10
C ALA A 350 8.30 -19.21 -5.71
N LEU A 351 7.71 -18.73 -4.60
CA LEU A 351 6.40 -19.18 -4.14
C LEU A 351 5.30 -18.74 -5.11
N GLY A 352 5.34 -17.50 -5.58
CA GLY A 352 4.37 -16.92 -6.51
C GLY A 352 4.29 -17.67 -7.84
N ALA A 353 5.44 -18.09 -8.39
CA ALA A 353 5.50 -18.90 -9.61
C ALA A 353 4.77 -20.25 -9.43
N VAL A 354 5.08 -20.95 -8.33
CA VAL A 354 4.48 -22.25 -8.03
C VAL A 354 2.99 -22.11 -7.73
N ILE A 355 2.60 -21.12 -6.92
CA ILE A 355 1.19 -20.88 -6.56
C ILE A 355 0.38 -20.54 -7.81
N ALA A 356 0.81 -19.59 -8.63
CA ALA A 356 0.10 -19.18 -9.85
C ALA A 356 -0.07 -20.36 -10.82
N TRP A 357 0.97 -21.19 -10.98
CA TRP A 357 0.90 -22.38 -11.82
C TRP A 357 -0.10 -23.40 -11.28
N LEU A 358 -0.11 -23.66 -9.98
CA LEU A 358 -1.08 -24.56 -9.35
C LEU A 358 -2.52 -24.04 -9.47
N LEU A 359 -2.74 -22.73 -9.37
CA LEU A 359 -4.06 -22.12 -9.48
C LEU A 359 -4.65 -22.23 -10.90
N LEU A 360 -3.82 -22.05 -11.95
CA LEU A 360 -4.29 -22.02 -13.34
C LEU A 360 -4.19 -23.37 -14.06
N ARG A 361 -3.15 -24.16 -13.79
CA ARG A 361 -2.86 -25.43 -14.48
C ARG A 361 -3.07 -26.65 -13.60
N GLY A 362 -3.11 -26.47 -12.30
CA GLY A 362 -3.31 -27.55 -11.35
C GLY A 362 -4.75 -28.08 -11.37
N ARG A 363 -4.93 -29.38 -11.65
CA ARG A 363 -6.23 -30.08 -11.49
C ARG A 363 -6.39 -30.58 -10.05
N VAL A 364 -6.18 -29.70 -9.04
CA VAL A 364 -6.10 -30.12 -7.65
C VAL A 364 -7.33 -29.62 -6.88
N ARG A 365 -7.95 -30.52 -6.09
CA ARG A 365 -9.01 -30.14 -5.14
C ARG A 365 -8.43 -29.18 -4.11
N GLY A 366 -9.15 -28.08 -3.80
CA GLY A 366 -8.71 -27.09 -2.81
C GLY A 366 -7.91 -25.91 -3.35
N ARG A 367 -7.81 -25.73 -4.68
CA ARG A 367 -7.15 -24.54 -5.28
C ARG A 367 -7.72 -23.20 -4.81
N GLN A 368 -9.00 -23.14 -4.46
CA GLN A 368 -9.65 -21.95 -3.92
C GLN A 368 -9.07 -21.55 -2.56
N TRP A 369 -8.74 -22.52 -1.70
CA TRP A 369 -8.06 -22.28 -0.44
C TRP A 369 -6.65 -21.72 -0.66
N LEU A 370 -5.93 -22.24 -1.65
CA LEU A 370 -4.60 -21.73 -1.99
C LEU A 370 -4.66 -20.28 -2.45
N ASP A 371 -5.64 -19.91 -3.30
CA ASP A 371 -5.86 -18.53 -3.73
C ASP A 371 -6.22 -17.62 -2.55
N THR A 372 -7.16 -18.08 -1.71
CA THR A 372 -7.61 -17.31 -0.55
C THR A 372 -6.47 -17.08 0.44
N ILE A 373 -5.75 -18.15 0.86
CA ILE A 373 -4.67 -18.05 1.86
C ILE A 373 -3.52 -17.18 1.33
N SER A 374 -3.14 -17.34 0.06
CA SER A 374 -2.06 -16.53 -0.52
C SER A 374 -2.43 -15.06 -0.74
N THR A 375 -3.72 -14.71 -0.74
CA THR A 375 -4.20 -13.34 -0.96
C THR A 375 -4.61 -12.62 0.33
N ILE A 376 -4.99 -13.37 1.37
CA ILE A 376 -5.52 -12.83 2.63
C ILE A 376 -4.57 -11.84 3.34
N PRO A 377 -3.22 -11.95 3.23
CA PRO A 377 -2.31 -10.98 3.86
C PRO A 377 -2.48 -9.53 3.37
N LEU A 378 -3.05 -9.30 2.19
CA LEU A 378 -3.38 -7.93 1.72
C LEU A 378 -4.44 -7.23 2.57
N ALA A 379 -5.30 -8.01 3.23
CA ALA A 379 -6.39 -7.48 4.04
C ALA A 379 -6.07 -7.50 5.54
N ILE A 380 -4.94 -8.10 5.95
CA ILE A 380 -4.58 -8.17 7.38
C ILE A 380 -3.63 -7.02 7.70
N PRO A 381 -3.97 -6.16 8.69
CA PRO A 381 -3.08 -5.10 9.13
C PRO A 381 -1.73 -5.63 9.61
N GLY A 382 -0.64 -4.89 9.27
CA GLY A 382 0.73 -5.29 9.58
C GLY A 382 0.99 -5.46 11.06
N VAL A 383 0.39 -4.60 11.90
CA VAL A 383 0.49 -4.72 13.36
C VAL A 383 -0.09 -6.04 13.86
N VAL A 384 -1.16 -6.53 13.24
CA VAL A 384 -1.80 -7.81 13.63
C VAL A 384 -0.90 -8.99 13.30
N ILE A 385 -0.30 -8.96 12.09
CA ILE A 385 0.68 -9.99 11.71
C ILE A 385 1.85 -10.00 12.69
N ALA A 386 2.38 -8.82 13.03
CA ALA A 386 3.50 -8.71 13.97
C ALA A 386 3.15 -9.28 15.35
N VAL A 387 2.02 -8.89 15.92
CA VAL A 387 1.54 -9.41 17.21
C VAL A 387 1.33 -10.93 17.15
N GLY A 388 0.77 -11.42 16.05
CA GLY A 388 0.60 -12.85 15.81
C GLY A 388 1.92 -13.61 15.77
N TYR A 389 2.94 -13.06 15.09
CA TYR A 389 4.27 -13.66 15.04
C TYR A 389 4.98 -13.66 16.38
N LEU A 390 4.92 -12.54 17.12
CA LEU A 390 5.45 -12.47 18.48
C LEU A 390 4.80 -13.53 19.38
N ARG A 391 3.48 -13.72 19.28
CA ARG A 391 2.77 -14.71 20.10
C ARG A 391 3.06 -16.14 19.67
N ALA A 392 3.04 -16.42 18.35
CA ALA A 392 3.13 -17.77 17.82
C ALA A 392 4.54 -18.36 17.88
N TRP A 393 5.57 -17.53 17.67
CA TRP A 393 6.93 -17.99 17.40
C TRP A 393 7.99 -17.54 18.41
N SER A 394 7.62 -16.86 19.49
CA SER A 394 8.57 -16.43 20.53
C SER A 394 9.25 -17.60 21.24
N GLY A 395 8.59 -18.74 21.37
CA GLY A 395 9.15 -19.95 21.96
C GLY A 395 9.88 -20.89 20.98
N TRP A 396 9.74 -20.66 19.67
CA TRP A 396 10.35 -21.53 18.66
C TRP A 396 11.78 -21.10 18.33
N ARG A 397 12.73 -21.99 18.58
CA ARG A 397 14.16 -21.74 18.32
C ARG A 397 14.53 -22.13 16.91
N VAL A 398 15.26 -21.26 16.23
CA VAL A 398 15.73 -21.51 14.85
C VAL A 398 16.78 -22.61 14.87
N PRO A 399 16.59 -23.73 14.12
CA PRO A 399 17.59 -24.78 14.01
C PRO A 399 18.92 -24.21 13.50
N GLY A 400 20.01 -24.53 14.20
CA GLY A 400 21.37 -24.07 13.86
C GLY A 400 21.75 -22.70 14.44
N LEU A 401 20.82 -21.82 14.80
CA LEU A 401 21.10 -20.53 15.45
C LEU A 401 20.88 -20.59 16.97
N GLY A 402 20.00 -21.47 17.45
CA GLY A 402 19.66 -21.62 18.86
C GLY A 402 18.78 -20.49 19.46
N ASP A 403 18.66 -19.36 18.76
CA ASP A 403 17.87 -18.21 19.18
C ASP A 403 16.39 -18.37 18.81
N PRO A 404 15.45 -17.76 19.58
CA PRO A 404 14.06 -17.64 19.19
C PRO A 404 13.92 -16.94 17.82
N LEU A 405 12.99 -17.38 16.97
CA LEU A 405 12.77 -16.77 15.66
C LEU A 405 12.54 -15.25 15.76
N THR A 406 11.77 -14.83 16.75
CA THR A 406 11.43 -13.42 17.01
C THR A 406 12.60 -12.57 17.47
N SER A 407 13.73 -13.18 17.88
CA SER A 407 14.97 -12.50 18.27
C SER A 407 15.98 -12.44 17.12
N THR A 408 15.63 -12.93 15.92
CA THR A 408 16.50 -12.95 14.74
C THR A 408 15.95 -12.07 13.63
N TRP A 409 16.82 -11.65 12.72
CA TRP A 409 16.42 -10.93 11.50
C TRP A 409 15.53 -11.76 10.55
N LEU A 410 15.54 -13.08 10.68
CA LEU A 410 14.74 -13.99 9.84
C LEU A 410 13.24 -13.73 9.99
N VAL A 411 12.77 -13.32 11.18
CA VAL A 411 11.36 -12.99 11.38
C VAL A 411 10.90 -11.89 10.43
N LEU A 412 11.74 -10.87 10.19
CA LEU A 412 11.43 -9.79 9.26
C LEU A 412 11.32 -10.30 7.82
N VAL A 413 12.27 -11.15 7.38
CA VAL A 413 12.21 -11.75 6.03
C VAL A 413 10.96 -12.58 5.83
N ILE A 414 10.60 -13.42 6.82
CA ILE A 414 9.39 -14.26 6.73
C ILE A 414 8.12 -13.40 6.69
N VAL A 415 8.03 -12.39 7.55
CA VAL A 415 6.86 -11.50 7.60
C VAL A 415 6.75 -10.67 6.31
N TYR A 416 7.86 -10.18 5.78
CA TYR A 416 7.88 -9.48 4.49
C TYR A 416 7.41 -10.40 3.36
N THR A 417 7.92 -11.65 3.31
CA THR A 417 7.44 -12.66 2.35
C THR A 417 5.94 -12.89 2.49
N VAL A 418 5.43 -13.08 3.71
CA VAL A 418 3.98 -13.26 3.92
C VAL A 418 3.17 -12.08 3.40
N ARG A 419 3.57 -10.85 3.74
CA ARG A 419 2.84 -9.64 3.38
C ARG A 419 2.90 -9.30 1.90
N ALA A 420 4.04 -9.58 1.26
CA ALA A 420 4.29 -9.23 -0.13
C ALA A 420 3.98 -10.35 -1.14
N LEU A 421 3.80 -11.59 -0.68
CA LEU A 421 3.46 -12.75 -1.51
C LEU A 421 2.32 -12.49 -2.52
N PRO A 422 1.21 -11.81 -2.17
CA PRO A 422 0.14 -11.56 -3.10
C PRO A 422 0.56 -10.79 -4.37
N TYR A 423 1.56 -9.90 -4.29
CA TYR A 423 2.05 -9.15 -5.45
C TYR A 423 2.73 -10.08 -6.47
N ALA A 424 3.58 -11.00 -6.00
CA ALA A 424 4.24 -11.97 -6.86
C ALA A 424 3.25 -12.98 -7.45
N VAL A 425 2.31 -13.48 -6.63
CA VAL A 425 1.26 -14.41 -7.10
C VAL A 425 0.41 -13.77 -8.19
N ARG A 426 -0.07 -12.54 -8.01
CA ARG A 426 -0.93 -11.85 -8.99
C ARG A 426 -0.15 -11.46 -10.25
N GLY A 427 1.11 -11.05 -10.12
CA GLY A 427 2.00 -10.79 -11.27
C GLY A 427 2.23 -12.04 -12.13
N ALA A 428 2.53 -13.16 -11.49
CA ALA A 428 2.69 -14.46 -12.14
C ALA A 428 1.39 -14.96 -12.78
N TYR A 429 0.27 -14.85 -12.04
CA TYR A 429 -1.05 -15.27 -12.49
C TYR A 429 -1.50 -14.53 -13.75
N ALA A 430 -1.33 -13.21 -13.79
CA ALA A 430 -1.72 -12.37 -14.92
C ALA A 430 -1.01 -12.76 -16.23
N VAL A 431 0.30 -13.06 -16.17
CA VAL A 431 1.05 -13.50 -17.36
C VAL A 431 0.68 -14.93 -17.74
N LEU A 432 0.58 -15.85 -16.77
CA LEU A 432 0.24 -17.24 -17.05
C LEU A 432 -1.16 -17.40 -17.66
N GLN A 433 -2.11 -16.53 -17.29
CA GLN A 433 -3.46 -16.52 -17.85
C GLN A 433 -3.47 -16.16 -19.36
N GLN A 434 -2.48 -15.42 -19.84
CA GLN A 434 -2.33 -15.04 -21.24
C GLN A 434 -1.60 -16.10 -22.07
N LEU A 435 -0.90 -17.06 -21.44
CA LEU A 435 -0.18 -18.13 -22.11
C LEU A 435 -1.12 -19.25 -22.53
N ALA A 436 -1.08 -19.61 -23.81
CA ALA A 436 -1.88 -20.70 -24.35
C ALA A 436 -1.48 -22.04 -23.71
N PRO A 437 -2.44 -22.82 -23.15
CA PRO A 437 -2.17 -24.15 -22.59
C PRO A 437 -1.51 -25.12 -23.57
N ALA A 438 -1.78 -24.93 -24.87
CA ALA A 438 -1.24 -25.77 -25.94
C ALA A 438 0.30 -25.87 -25.94
N LEU A 439 1.02 -24.85 -25.45
CA LEU A 439 2.48 -24.90 -25.33
C LEU A 439 2.94 -25.96 -24.32
N GLU A 440 2.23 -26.07 -23.20
CA GLU A 440 2.51 -27.06 -22.17
C GLU A 440 2.11 -28.47 -22.61
N GLU A 441 0.94 -28.58 -23.31
CA GLU A 441 0.43 -29.83 -23.87
C GLU A 441 1.37 -30.38 -24.94
N ALA A 442 1.87 -29.54 -25.86
CA ALA A 442 2.84 -29.93 -26.87
C ALA A 442 4.13 -30.52 -26.28
N ALA A 443 4.65 -29.87 -25.21
CA ALA A 443 5.81 -30.38 -24.51
C ALA A 443 5.57 -31.74 -23.85
N GLN A 444 4.40 -31.94 -23.24
CA GLN A 444 4.03 -33.20 -22.60
C GLN A 444 3.81 -34.30 -23.64
N ASN A 445 3.25 -33.97 -24.80
CA ASN A 445 3.11 -34.92 -25.93
C ASN A 445 4.49 -35.38 -26.49
N LEU A 446 5.51 -34.54 -26.38
CA LEU A 446 6.91 -34.86 -26.69
C LEU A 446 7.65 -35.59 -25.53
N GLY A 447 6.92 -36.02 -24.50
CA GLY A 447 7.45 -36.81 -23.39
C GLY A 447 8.04 -36.00 -22.23
N ALA A 448 7.86 -34.66 -22.18
CA ALA A 448 8.30 -33.89 -21.05
C ALA A 448 7.39 -34.14 -19.84
N SER A 449 7.97 -34.39 -18.66
CA SER A 449 7.22 -34.43 -17.40
C SER A 449 6.68 -33.05 -17.06
N ARG A 450 5.59 -32.98 -16.25
CA ARG A 450 4.99 -31.72 -15.80
C ARG A 450 6.01 -30.77 -15.15
N ALA A 451 6.90 -31.29 -14.32
CA ALA A 451 7.97 -30.51 -13.69
C ALA A 451 8.97 -29.95 -14.73
N ARG A 452 9.35 -30.77 -15.72
CA ARG A 452 10.23 -30.33 -16.81
C ARG A 452 9.58 -29.29 -17.69
N THR A 453 8.29 -29.42 -18.01
CA THR A 453 7.49 -28.44 -18.74
C THR A 453 7.43 -27.12 -17.96
N PHE A 454 7.13 -27.18 -16.66
CA PHE A 454 7.12 -26.00 -15.81
C PHE A 454 8.45 -25.25 -15.83
N VAL A 455 9.56 -25.94 -15.52
CA VAL A 455 10.88 -25.31 -15.38
C VAL A 455 11.42 -24.80 -16.71
N ARG A 456 11.24 -25.56 -17.82
CA ARG A 456 11.87 -25.25 -19.11
C ARG A 456 11.01 -24.40 -20.05
N ILE A 457 9.70 -24.35 -19.86
CA ILE A 457 8.77 -23.64 -20.75
C ILE A 457 7.97 -22.58 -19.99
N THR A 458 7.17 -23.02 -19.01
CA THR A 458 6.23 -22.12 -18.32
C THR A 458 6.95 -21.04 -17.52
N LEU A 459 7.93 -21.42 -16.70
CA LEU A 459 8.67 -20.50 -15.83
C LEU A 459 9.44 -19.42 -16.62
N PRO A 460 10.20 -19.75 -17.70
CA PRO A 460 10.85 -18.74 -18.53
C PRO A 460 9.86 -17.76 -19.19
N LEU A 461 8.72 -18.26 -19.65
CA LEU A 461 7.68 -17.41 -20.23
C LEU A 461 7.01 -16.49 -19.20
N MET A 462 6.93 -16.90 -17.94
CA MET A 462 6.39 -16.11 -16.84
C MET A 462 7.40 -15.10 -16.24
N THR A 463 8.67 -15.16 -16.58
CA THR A 463 9.77 -14.43 -15.92
C THR A 463 9.49 -12.92 -15.80
N ARG A 464 8.95 -12.30 -16.86
CA ARG A 464 8.67 -10.86 -16.85
C ARG A 464 7.60 -10.47 -15.83
N GLY A 465 6.51 -11.23 -15.73
CA GLY A 465 5.46 -11.02 -14.75
C GLY A 465 5.93 -11.32 -13.33
N LEU A 466 6.74 -12.36 -13.16
CA LEU A 466 7.36 -12.72 -11.90
C LEU A 466 8.32 -11.63 -11.42
N LEU A 467 9.17 -11.09 -12.30
CA LEU A 467 10.08 -10.00 -11.96
C LEU A 467 9.32 -8.71 -11.63
N ALA A 468 8.27 -8.38 -12.37
CA ALA A 468 7.43 -7.21 -12.05
C ALA A 468 6.74 -7.37 -10.69
N GLY A 469 6.15 -8.53 -10.42
CA GLY A 469 5.55 -8.86 -9.12
C GLY A 469 6.57 -8.89 -7.98
N GLY A 470 7.76 -9.46 -8.22
CA GLY A 470 8.87 -9.48 -7.26
C GLY A 470 9.42 -8.09 -6.92
N LEU A 471 9.52 -7.19 -7.91
CA LEU A 471 9.90 -5.80 -7.66
C LEU A 471 8.86 -5.06 -6.83
N LEU A 472 7.56 -5.29 -7.07
CA LEU A 472 6.49 -4.73 -6.23
C LEU A 472 6.55 -5.30 -4.81
N ALA A 473 6.85 -6.60 -4.66
CA ALA A 473 7.06 -7.23 -3.37
C ALA A 473 8.27 -6.64 -2.64
N PHE A 474 9.39 -6.43 -3.34
CA PHE A 474 10.57 -5.76 -2.81
C PHE A 474 10.25 -4.35 -2.29
N ILE A 475 9.56 -3.52 -3.09
CA ILE A 475 9.19 -2.16 -2.70
C ILE A 475 8.29 -2.19 -1.45
N ALA A 476 7.25 -3.03 -1.46
CA ALA A 476 6.32 -3.14 -0.34
C ALA A 476 7.05 -3.53 0.96
N SER A 477 8.00 -4.47 0.88
CA SER A 477 8.82 -4.92 2.01
C SER A 477 9.80 -3.84 2.48
N ALA A 478 10.43 -3.12 1.54
CA ALA A 478 11.44 -2.09 1.86
C ALA A 478 10.87 -0.91 2.66
N VAL A 479 9.58 -0.61 2.50
CA VAL A 479 8.91 0.52 3.15
C VAL A 479 7.92 0.10 4.25
N ASP A 480 7.83 -1.18 4.58
CA ASP A 480 6.91 -1.65 5.62
C ASP A 480 7.38 -1.21 7.01
N LEU A 481 6.58 -0.40 7.69
CA LEU A 481 6.79 0.01 9.07
C LEU A 481 5.83 -0.72 10.02
N SER A 482 4.59 -0.98 9.59
CA SER A 482 3.52 -1.46 10.47
C SER A 482 3.81 -2.81 11.13
N SER A 483 4.47 -3.74 10.40
CA SER A 483 4.93 -5.00 10.99
C SER A 483 6.35 -4.88 11.55
N THR A 484 7.19 -4.08 10.93
CA THR A 484 8.60 -3.95 11.26
C THR A 484 8.83 -3.42 12.67
N ILE A 485 8.10 -2.37 13.06
CA ILE A 485 8.32 -1.64 14.31
C ILE A 485 8.21 -2.53 15.57
N LEU A 486 7.38 -3.58 15.51
CA LEU A 486 7.20 -4.54 16.61
C LEU A 486 8.17 -5.72 16.53
N LEU A 487 8.66 -6.05 15.32
CA LEU A 487 9.43 -7.26 15.08
C LEU A 487 10.95 -7.05 15.02
N VAL A 488 11.43 -5.81 15.01
CA VAL A 488 12.86 -5.53 15.08
C VAL A 488 13.40 -5.92 16.45
N PRO A 489 14.28 -6.93 16.55
CA PRO A 489 14.71 -7.43 17.85
C PRO A 489 15.75 -6.52 18.53
N ARG A 490 16.61 -5.87 17.72
CA ARG A 490 17.69 -4.97 18.14
C ARG A 490 17.88 -3.90 17.08
N VAL A 491 18.33 -2.72 17.49
CA VAL A 491 18.53 -1.54 16.62
C VAL A 491 19.42 -1.85 15.41
N GLU A 492 20.48 -2.63 15.63
CA GLU A 492 21.46 -3.00 14.59
C GLU A 492 20.84 -3.86 13.48
N LEU A 493 19.74 -4.55 13.78
CA LEU A 493 18.99 -5.38 12.83
C LEU A 493 17.82 -4.61 12.19
N GLY A 494 17.63 -3.33 12.56
CA GLY A 494 16.57 -2.50 12.03
C GLY A 494 16.76 -2.20 10.53
N PRO A 495 15.72 -2.28 9.72
CA PRO A 495 15.72 -1.77 8.36
C PRO A 495 15.44 -0.26 8.32
N LEU A 496 15.47 0.33 7.13
CA LEU A 496 15.34 1.75 6.86
C LEU A 496 14.06 2.37 7.45
N SER A 497 12.92 1.69 7.34
CA SER A 497 11.64 2.15 7.92
C SER A 497 11.72 2.31 9.43
N TYR A 498 12.38 1.38 10.11
CA TYR A 498 12.65 1.46 11.55
C TYR A 498 13.66 2.57 11.89
N GLY A 499 14.71 2.73 11.08
CA GLY A 499 15.69 3.81 11.22
C GLY A 499 15.06 5.20 11.13
N ILE A 500 14.15 5.41 10.17
CA ILE A 500 13.40 6.67 10.06
C ILE A 500 12.61 6.93 11.34
N TYR A 501 11.88 5.91 11.84
CA TYR A 501 11.12 6.04 13.08
C TYR A 501 12.01 6.45 14.25
N LEU A 502 13.15 5.78 14.42
CA LEU A 502 14.09 6.07 15.51
C LEU A 502 14.65 7.50 15.44
N TYR A 503 15.12 7.93 14.26
CA TYR A 503 15.66 9.28 14.10
C TYR A 503 14.64 10.37 14.36
N VAL A 504 13.41 10.19 13.87
CA VAL A 504 12.31 11.17 14.07
C VAL A 504 11.95 11.31 15.55
N GLN A 505 12.08 10.23 16.33
CA GLN A 505 11.77 10.21 17.77
C GLN A 505 13.00 10.54 18.63
N SER A 506 14.18 10.63 18.05
CA SER A 506 15.44 10.84 18.79
C SER A 506 15.80 12.31 18.94
N ALA A 507 16.71 12.59 19.91
CA ALA A 507 17.29 13.91 20.11
C ALA A 507 18.24 14.35 18.97
N VAL A 508 18.73 13.42 18.14
CA VAL A 508 19.60 13.72 16.98
C VAL A 508 18.85 14.57 15.93
N GLY A 509 17.53 14.49 15.95
CA GLY A 509 16.67 15.31 15.11
C GLY A 509 16.22 14.62 13.84
N ARG A 510 15.32 15.29 13.12
CA ARG A 510 14.59 14.74 11.96
C ARG A 510 15.40 14.66 10.67
N GLY A 511 16.55 15.35 10.60
CA GLY A 511 17.38 15.43 9.39
C GLY A 511 17.85 14.08 8.86
N PRO A 512 18.53 13.25 9.67
CA PRO A 512 18.94 11.90 9.26
C PRO A 512 17.76 10.99 8.92
N GLY A 513 16.64 11.08 9.66
CA GLY A 513 15.40 10.38 9.33
C GLY A 513 14.85 10.80 7.97
N ALA A 514 14.91 12.09 7.64
CA ALA A 514 14.53 12.62 6.33
C ALA A 514 15.48 12.14 5.22
N ALA A 515 16.77 12.08 5.47
CA ALA A 515 17.75 11.55 4.53
C ALA A 515 17.49 10.06 4.21
N LEU A 516 17.19 9.22 5.23
CA LEU A 516 16.69 7.85 5.02
C LEU A 516 15.39 7.84 4.24
N GLY A 517 14.48 8.78 4.50
CA GLY A 517 13.23 8.95 3.74
C GLY A 517 13.47 9.22 2.25
N VAL A 518 14.46 10.06 1.91
CA VAL A 518 14.89 10.29 0.52
C VAL A 518 15.42 9.00 -0.11
N VAL A 519 16.23 8.23 0.62
CA VAL A 519 16.72 6.91 0.15
C VAL A 519 15.55 5.96 -0.10
N ALA A 520 14.53 5.92 0.79
CA ALA A 520 13.32 5.12 0.60
C ALA A 520 12.57 5.51 -0.69
N ILE A 521 12.42 6.82 -0.95
CA ILE A 521 11.78 7.35 -2.16
C ILE A 521 12.56 6.92 -3.41
N VAL A 522 13.88 7.05 -3.40
CA VAL A 522 14.72 6.65 -4.53
C VAL A 522 14.61 5.16 -4.81
N LEU A 523 14.65 4.32 -3.77
CA LEU A 523 14.48 2.87 -3.90
C LEU A 523 13.10 2.51 -4.46
N ALA A 524 12.03 3.10 -3.93
CA ALA A 524 10.67 2.86 -4.38
C ALA A 524 10.44 3.35 -5.82
N ALA A 525 10.96 4.53 -6.17
CA ALA A 525 10.87 5.10 -7.52
C ALA A 525 11.61 4.23 -8.55
N ALA A 526 12.85 3.84 -8.24
CA ALA A 526 13.66 2.98 -9.11
C ALA A 526 13.00 1.61 -9.30
N GLY A 527 12.51 0.99 -8.22
CA GLY A 527 11.80 -0.28 -8.28
C GLY A 527 10.49 -0.18 -9.08
N THR A 528 9.70 0.87 -8.87
CA THR A 528 8.44 1.09 -9.61
C THR A 528 8.71 1.32 -11.10
N TRP A 529 9.73 2.11 -11.42
CA TRP A 529 10.15 2.32 -12.81
C TRP A 529 10.59 1.01 -13.47
N ALA A 530 11.42 0.21 -12.79
CA ALA A 530 11.87 -1.07 -13.30
C ALA A 530 10.70 -2.06 -13.49
N ALA A 531 9.77 -2.15 -12.52
CA ALA A 531 8.58 -3.00 -12.61
C ALA A 531 7.69 -2.61 -13.81
N THR A 532 7.45 -1.31 -14.00
CA THR A 532 6.64 -0.81 -15.12
C THR A 532 7.34 -1.00 -16.48
N ALA A 533 8.65 -0.83 -16.55
CA ALA A 533 9.44 -1.08 -17.76
C ALA A 533 9.38 -2.56 -18.18
N LEU A 534 9.48 -3.48 -17.22
CA LEU A 534 9.32 -4.92 -17.46
C LEU A 534 7.90 -5.27 -17.92
N ALA A 535 6.88 -4.72 -17.27
CA ALA A 535 5.48 -4.97 -17.63
C ALA A 535 5.14 -4.46 -19.05
N ARG A 536 5.63 -3.28 -19.45
CA ARG A 536 5.40 -2.73 -20.81
C ARG A 536 6.01 -3.58 -21.92
N ARG A 537 7.13 -4.26 -21.68
CA ARG A 537 7.78 -5.17 -22.64
C ARG A 537 7.02 -6.50 -22.77
N SER A 538 6.02 -6.76 -21.93
CA SER A 538 5.21 -7.99 -21.92
C SER A 538 3.91 -7.87 -22.74
N GLY A 539 3.51 -6.67 -23.18
CA GLY A 539 2.36 -6.46 -24.06
C GLY A 539 2.60 -7.06 -25.47
N PRO A 540 1.53 -7.46 -26.19
CA PRO A 540 1.66 -7.94 -27.56
C PRO A 540 2.42 -6.89 -28.39
N ALA A 541 3.41 -7.35 -29.16
CA ALA A 541 4.16 -6.51 -30.07
C ALA A 541 3.15 -5.76 -30.94
N ARG A 542 3.05 -4.43 -30.78
CA ARG A 542 2.38 -3.60 -31.78
C ARG A 542 3.09 -3.90 -33.08
N VAL A 543 2.38 -4.53 -34.00
CA VAL A 543 2.79 -4.59 -35.40
C VAL A 543 3.13 -3.15 -35.77
N ARG A 544 4.42 -2.87 -35.97
CA ARG A 544 4.87 -1.62 -36.58
C ARG A 544 4.25 -1.63 -37.96
N ASP A 545 3.19 -0.86 -38.14
CA ASP A 545 2.72 -0.49 -39.47
C ASP A 545 3.89 0.26 -40.13
N SER A 546 4.58 -0.49 -40.96
CA SER A 546 5.47 0.03 -41.99
C SER A 546 4.56 0.47 -43.14
N ALA A 547 4.24 1.76 -43.19
CA ALA A 547 3.86 2.46 -44.38
C ALA A 547 4.15 3.97 -44.19
#